data_ecf67e790024e6a8ccf6e57616852366
#
_entry.id   ecf67e790024e6a8ccf6e57616852366
#
_cell.length_a   1.000
_cell.length_b   1.000
_cell.length_c   1.000
_cell.angle_alpha   90.00
_cell.angle_beta   90.00
_cell.angle_gamma   90.00
#
_symmetry.space_group_name_H-M   'P 1'
#
loop_
_entity.id
_entity.type
_entity.pdbx_description
1 polymer ?
#
loop_
_entity_poly.entity_id
_entity_poly.type
_entity_poly.pdbx_seq_one_letter_code
_entity_poly.pdbx_strand_id
1 'polypeptide(L)'
;MAADGKAAVKMARRRLPDEREAVTHKFSIAGHEGYITVGKFEDGTPGEVFITMSKEGSTVSGLMDSFATAISLSLQYGVPLKVLINKFSHSRY
;
A
#
# COMPACT_ATOMS: atom_id res chain seq x y z
N MET A 1 29.00 9.96 -2.94
CA MET A 1 28.49 10.56 -4.15
C MET A 1 27.41 11.55 -3.81
N ALA A 2 27.32 12.55 -4.63
CA ALA A 2 26.35 13.61 -4.35
C ALA A 2 24.94 13.04 -4.17
N ALA A 3 24.67 12.00 -4.91
CA ALA A 3 23.39 11.32 -4.77
C ALA A 3 23.23 10.69 -3.40
N ASP A 4 24.31 10.50 -2.68
CA ASP A 4 24.22 9.84 -1.38
C ASP A 4 23.37 10.63 -0.40
N GLY A 5 23.61 11.92 -0.29
CA GLY A 5 22.80 12.74 0.58
C GLY A 5 21.34 12.74 0.15
N LYS A 6 21.11 12.90 -1.14
CA LYS A 6 19.76 12.88 -1.67
C LYS A 6 19.16 11.49 -1.58
N ALA A 7 19.95 10.46 -1.86
CA ALA A 7 19.47 9.10 -1.74
C ALA A 7 19.08 8.79 -0.31
N ALA A 8 19.87 9.22 0.66
CA ALA A 8 19.55 9.02 2.06
C ALA A 8 18.23 9.71 2.43
N VAL A 9 18.02 10.94 1.93
CA VAL A 9 16.79 11.67 2.18
C VAL A 9 15.62 10.96 1.50
N LYS A 10 15.80 10.51 0.26
CA LYS A 10 14.76 9.81 -0.48
C LYS A 10 14.42 8.48 0.15
N MET A 11 15.39 7.85 0.81
CA MET A 11 15.15 6.57 1.44
C MET A 11 14.66 6.70 2.86
N ALA A 12 14.53 7.92 3.36
CA ALA A 12 13.92 8.15 4.64
C ALA A 12 12.43 7.87 4.55
N ARG A 13 11.95 7.06 5.47
CA ARG A 13 10.55 6.71 5.49
C ARG A 13 9.71 7.91 5.88
N ARG A 14 8.73 8.24 5.05
CA ARG A 14 7.76 9.27 5.38
C ARG A 14 6.67 8.66 6.25
N ARG A 15 6.45 9.23 7.41
CA ARG A 15 5.46 8.72 8.34
C ARG A 15 4.13 9.43 8.17
N LEU A 16 3.06 8.67 8.35
CA LEU A 16 1.73 9.26 8.33
C LEU A 16 1.43 9.92 9.67
N PRO A 17 0.62 10.98 9.68
CA PRO A 17 0.16 11.55 10.95
C PRO A 17 -0.76 10.56 11.67
N ASP A 18 -0.89 10.73 12.98
CA ASP A 18 -1.73 9.84 13.78
C ASP A 18 -3.18 9.88 13.32
N GLU A 19 -3.66 11.05 12.95
CA GLU A 19 -5.01 11.22 12.42
C GLU A 19 -4.91 11.55 10.94
N ARG A 20 -5.62 10.78 10.11
CA ARG A 20 -5.50 10.95 8.67
C ARG A 20 -6.76 10.46 7.97
N GLU A 21 -6.99 11.01 6.79
CA GLU A 21 -8.10 10.58 5.96
C GLU A 21 -7.79 9.24 5.31
N ALA A 22 -8.84 8.46 5.11
CA ALA A 22 -8.71 7.17 4.45
C ALA A 22 -9.96 6.91 3.63
N VAL A 23 -9.79 6.10 2.58
CA VAL A 23 -10.89 5.67 1.73
C VAL A 23 -10.94 4.15 1.78
N THR A 24 -12.12 3.61 2.03
CA THR A 24 -12.33 2.17 2.04
C THR A 24 -13.21 1.79 0.87
N HIS A 25 -12.77 0.78 0.14
CA HIS A 25 -13.46 0.30 -1.05
C HIS A 25 -13.68 -1.20 -0.94
N LYS A 26 -14.92 -1.63 -1.19
CA LYS A 26 -15.25 -3.04 -1.20
C LYS A 26 -14.94 -3.62 -2.57
N PHE A 27 -14.38 -4.83 -2.60
CA PHE A 27 -14.13 -5.52 -3.86
C PHE A 27 -14.65 -6.96 -3.77
N SER A 28 -14.86 -7.54 -4.94
CA SER A 28 -15.26 -8.95 -5.05
C SER A 28 -14.56 -9.53 -6.27
N ILE A 29 -13.76 -10.57 -6.05
CA ILE A 29 -13.01 -11.22 -7.12
C ILE A 29 -13.19 -12.71 -6.97
N ALA A 30 -13.74 -13.36 -8.00
CA ALA A 30 -13.91 -14.81 -8.05
C ALA A 30 -14.64 -15.36 -6.81
N GLY A 31 -15.65 -14.64 -6.34
CA GLY A 31 -16.42 -15.05 -5.16
C GLY A 31 -15.79 -14.69 -3.83
N HIS A 32 -14.61 -14.09 -3.85
CA HIS A 32 -13.92 -13.65 -2.63
C HIS A 32 -14.18 -12.17 -2.44
N GLU A 33 -14.69 -11.80 -1.29
CA GLU A 33 -14.98 -10.42 -0.96
C GLU A 33 -14.00 -9.87 0.04
N GLY A 34 -13.74 -8.58 -0.06
CA GLY A 34 -12.87 -7.91 0.90
C GLY A 34 -12.99 -6.41 0.80
N TYR A 35 -12.16 -5.75 1.59
CA TYR A 35 -12.09 -4.30 1.61
C TYR A 35 -10.64 -3.88 1.46
N ILE A 36 -10.42 -2.85 0.66
CA ILE A 36 -9.11 -2.21 0.59
C ILE A 36 -9.27 -0.81 1.17
N THR A 37 -8.42 -0.47 2.11
CA THR A 37 -8.44 0.85 2.75
C THR A 37 -7.12 1.54 2.44
N VAL A 38 -7.20 2.76 1.92
CA VAL A 38 -6.03 3.55 1.58
C VAL A 38 -6.00 4.76 2.51
N GLY A 39 -4.99 4.82 3.36
CA GLY A 39 -4.74 5.98 4.21
C GLY A 39 -3.89 6.99 3.48
N LYS A 40 -4.14 8.26 3.71
CA LYS A 40 -3.51 9.33 2.95
C LYS A 40 -2.63 10.20 3.82
N PHE A 41 -1.57 10.73 3.22
CA PHE A 41 -0.80 11.81 3.82
C PHE A 41 -1.62 13.09 3.81
N GLU A 42 -1.12 14.10 4.50
CA GLU A 42 -1.79 15.40 4.60
C GLU A 42 -2.01 16.06 3.24
N ASP A 43 -1.14 15.77 2.29
CA ASP A 43 -1.26 16.32 0.93
C ASP A 43 -2.21 15.52 0.05
N GLY A 44 -2.86 14.51 0.60
CA GLY A 44 -3.82 13.70 -0.13
C GLY A 44 -3.24 12.52 -0.89
N THR A 45 -1.92 12.35 -0.86
CA THR A 45 -1.30 11.22 -1.54
C THR A 45 -1.39 9.96 -0.69
N PRO A 46 -1.50 8.78 -1.32
CA PRO A 46 -1.60 7.53 -0.56
C PRO A 46 -0.30 7.21 0.17
N GLY A 47 -0.41 6.72 1.40
CA GLY A 47 0.73 6.39 2.22
C GLY A 47 0.64 5.03 2.88
N GLU A 48 -0.53 4.42 2.90
CA GLU A 48 -0.69 3.08 3.47
C GLU A 48 -1.87 2.38 2.82
N VAL A 49 -1.81 1.06 2.86
CA VAL A 49 -2.86 0.21 2.30
C VAL A 49 -3.13 -0.90 3.31
N PHE A 50 -4.41 -1.14 3.57
CA PHE A 50 -4.85 -2.30 4.34
C PHE A 50 -5.80 -3.12 3.48
N ILE A 51 -5.70 -4.43 3.56
CA ILE A 51 -6.59 -5.33 2.84
C ILE A 51 -7.19 -6.30 3.85
N THR A 52 -8.52 -6.31 3.93
CA THR A 52 -9.25 -7.20 4.81
C THR A 52 -10.10 -8.12 3.95
N MET A 53 -9.90 -9.43 4.11
CA MET A 53 -10.66 -10.43 3.37
C MET A 53 -11.77 -10.97 4.23
N SER A 54 -12.95 -11.09 3.64
CA SER A 54 -14.10 -11.71 4.31
C SER A 54 -13.99 -13.22 4.22
N LYS A 55 -14.15 -13.90 5.35
CA LYS A 55 -14.30 -15.35 5.40
C LYS A 55 -13.12 -16.14 4.84
N GLU A 56 -11.93 -15.54 4.81
CA GLU A 56 -10.75 -16.25 4.35
C GLU A 56 -9.99 -16.84 5.53
N GLY A 57 -9.29 -17.92 5.26
CA GLY A 57 -8.47 -18.54 6.28
C GLY A 57 -7.27 -17.68 6.64
N SER A 58 -6.61 -18.05 7.75
CA SER A 58 -5.50 -17.25 8.27
C SER A 58 -4.33 -17.14 7.30
N THR A 59 -4.11 -18.16 6.47
CA THR A 59 -3.03 -18.12 5.48
C THR A 59 -3.25 -17.04 4.45
N VAL A 60 -4.47 -16.97 3.89
CA VAL A 60 -4.79 -15.96 2.89
C VAL A 60 -4.77 -14.57 3.52
N SER A 61 -5.35 -14.43 4.70
CA SER A 61 -5.35 -13.15 5.39
C SER A 61 -3.93 -12.69 5.70
N GLY A 62 -3.07 -13.60 6.13
CA GLY A 62 -1.67 -13.28 6.41
C GLY A 62 -0.91 -12.84 5.15
N LEU A 63 -1.17 -13.51 4.03
CA LEU A 63 -0.55 -13.12 2.76
C LEU A 63 -1.00 -11.73 2.34
N MET A 64 -2.29 -11.42 2.50
CA MET A 64 -2.82 -10.11 2.16
C MET A 64 -2.23 -9.03 3.07
N ASP A 65 -2.07 -9.33 4.36
CA ASP A 65 -1.44 -8.40 5.29
C ASP A 65 0.00 -8.11 4.88
N SER A 66 0.76 -9.15 4.53
CA SER A 66 2.15 -8.99 4.10
C SER A 66 2.24 -8.17 2.82
N PHE A 67 1.36 -8.44 1.87
CA PHE A 67 1.32 -7.71 0.63
C PHE A 67 0.99 -6.24 0.87
N ALA A 68 -0.03 -5.98 1.67
CA ALA A 68 -0.42 -4.60 2.00
C ALA A 68 0.70 -3.87 2.73
N THR A 69 1.41 -4.56 3.62
CA THR A 69 2.53 -3.97 4.33
C THR A 69 3.65 -3.57 3.35
N ALA A 70 3.95 -4.44 2.41
CA ALA A 70 4.99 -4.14 1.41
C ALA A 70 4.60 -2.93 0.56
N ILE A 71 3.34 -2.86 0.14
CA ILE A 71 2.83 -1.72 -0.62
C ILE A 71 2.94 -0.44 0.23
N SER A 72 2.50 -0.51 1.47
CA SER A 72 2.52 0.66 2.37
C SER A 72 3.94 1.18 2.57
N LEU A 73 4.89 0.29 2.82
CA LEU A 73 6.28 0.69 2.99
C LEU A 73 6.81 1.32 1.71
N SER A 74 6.49 0.73 0.55
CA SER A 74 6.91 1.30 -0.73
C SER A 74 6.41 2.74 -0.89
N LEU A 75 5.16 2.98 -0.56
CA LEU A 75 4.58 4.32 -0.64
C LEU A 75 5.28 5.29 0.32
N GLN A 76 5.56 4.82 1.53
CA GLN A 76 6.17 5.66 2.55
C GLN A 76 7.64 5.99 2.23
N TYR A 77 8.30 5.16 1.44
CA TYR A 77 9.66 5.42 0.98
C TYR A 77 9.70 6.13 -0.37
N GLY A 78 8.55 6.50 -0.90
CA GLY A 78 8.49 7.38 -2.05
C GLY A 78 8.22 6.73 -3.39
N VAL A 79 7.89 5.43 -3.42
CA VAL A 79 7.51 4.79 -4.67
C VAL A 79 6.10 5.28 -5.03
N PRO A 80 5.92 5.89 -6.21
CA PRO A 80 4.58 6.36 -6.57
C PRO A 80 3.62 5.20 -6.76
N LEU A 81 2.39 5.38 -6.32
CA LEU A 81 1.36 4.37 -6.48
C LEU A 81 1.20 3.97 -7.95
N LYS A 82 1.36 4.92 -8.85
CA LYS A 82 1.27 4.68 -10.28
C LYS A 82 2.25 3.61 -10.74
N VAL A 83 3.47 3.63 -10.21
CA VAL A 83 4.49 2.65 -10.56
C VAL A 83 4.06 1.27 -10.09
N LEU A 84 3.55 1.18 -8.86
CA LEU A 84 3.09 -0.09 -8.31
C LEU A 84 1.92 -0.64 -9.12
N ILE A 85 0.96 0.22 -9.47
CA ILE A 85 -0.19 -0.19 -10.27
C ILE A 85 0.27 -0.72 -11.62
N ASN A 86 1.19 -0.04 -12.28
CA ASN A 86 1.71 -0.49 -13.57
C ASN A 86 2.32 -1.88 -13.47
N LYS A 87 3.12 -2.11 -12.45
CA LYS A 87 3.76 -3.40 -12.27
C LYS A 87 2.74 -4.52 -12.09
N PHE A 88 1.78 -4.31 -11.21
CA PHE A 88 0.80 -5.35 -10.91
C PHE A 88 -0.21 -5.54 -12.03
N SER A 89 -0.54 -4.48 -12.75
CA SER A 89 -1.47 -4.58 -13.88
C SER A 89 -0.92 -5.41 -15.03
N HIS A 90 0.39 -5.48 -15.16
CA HIS A 90 1.03 -6.25 -16.23
C HIS A 90 1.46 -7.65 -15.79
N SER A 91 1.21 -8.01 -14.54
CA SER A 91 1.52 -9.34 -14.05
C SER A 91 0.53 -10.35 -14.60
N ARG A 92 1.01 -11.55 -14.85
CA ARG A 92 0.19 -12.66 -15.31
C ARG A 92 0.22 -13.76 -14.27
N TYR A 93 -0.91 -14.17 -13.88
CA TYR A 93 -1.05 -15.21 -12.86
C TYR A 93 -1.75 -16.43 -13.40
#